data_4cf2307bf5a3c1808bbfafe74d0e7b3f
#
_entry.id   4cf2307bf5a3c1808bbfafe74d0e7b3f
#
_cell.length_a   1.000
_cell.length_b   1.000
_cell.length_c   1.000
_cell.angle_alpha   90.00
_cell.angle_beta   90.00
_cell.angle_gamma   90.00
#
_symmetry.space_group_name_H-M   'P 1'
#
loop_
_entity.id
_entity.type
_entity.pdbx_description
1 polymer ?
#
loop_
_entity_poly.entity_id
_entity_poly.type
_entity_poly.pdbx_seq_one_letter_code
_entity_poly.pdbx_strand_id
1 'polypeptide(L)'
;MASAVEARAPAHLWIVGILALIWSALGCFDYLMTLTANQTYLAKMPADQIAYMNALPKWLTGMWALGVWGGLLGSLLLLMRSRYAVWAYALSLVGAVVGLGYQMFMTQQPASMKAGAMAVMPWVIIVICAFLLWYSWTAEKKGLLH
;
A
#
# COMPACT_ATOMS: atom_id res chain seq x y z
N MET A 1 33.93 -9.21 -5.44
CA MET A 1 33.77 -8.80 -5.34
C MET A 1 33.26 -8.47 -5.09
N ALA A 2 33.32 -8.74 -4.30
CA ALA A 2 32.76 -8.47 -3.81
C ALA A 2 32.27 -7.73 -4.06
N SER A 3 32.81 -7.32 -3.90
CA SER A 3 32.35 -6.42 -4.31
C SER A 3 31.57 -6.65 -5.24
N ALA A 4 32.12 -7.29 -5.82
CA ALA A 4 31.29 -7.68 -6.79
C ALA A 4 29.98 -7.93 -6.27
N VAL A 5 29.99 -8.41 -5.20
CA VAL A 5 28.82 -8.74 -4.60
C VAL A 5 27.91 -7.64 -4.41
N GLU A 6 28.42 -6.54 -4.01
CA GLU A 6 27.58 -5.45 -3.85
C GLU A 6 27.55 -4.64 -5.01
N ALA A 7 27.91 -5.17 -6.04
CA ALA A 7 27.94 -4.48 -7.19
C ALA A 7 26.63 -3.91 -7.52
N ARG A 8 26.14 -4.07 -8.55
CA ARG A 8 25.02 -3.36 -9.08
C ARG A 8 23.71 -3.93 -8.66
N ALA A 9 22.76 -3.07 -8.40
CA ALA A 9 21.40 -3.52 -8.25
C ALA A 9 20.90 -4.01 -9.61
N PRO A 10 20.20 -5.15 -9.64
CA PRO A 10 19.63 -5.63 -10.88
C PRO A 10 18.51 -4.70 -11.38
N ALA A 11 18.27 -4.72 -12.67
CA ALA A 11 17.25 -3.86 -13.26
C ALA A 11 15.88 -4.10 -12.64
N HIS A 12 15.55 -5.35 -12.26
CA HIS A 12 14.26 -5.63 -11.68
C HIS A 12 14.05 -4.92 -10.34
N LEU A 13 15.13 -4.65 -9.59
CA LEU A 13 15.01 -3.89 -8.34
C LEU A 13 14.50 -2.48 -8.63
N TRP A 14 15.07 -1.83 -9.63
CA TRP A 14 14.67 -0.49 -10.01
C TRP A 14 13.25 -0.47 -10.57
N ILE A 15 12.90 -1.44 -11.39
CA ILE A 15 11.55 -1.54 -11.95
C ILE A 15 10.53 -1.74 -10.86
N VAL A 16 10.75 -2.70 -9.98
CA VAL A 16 9.81 -2.97 -8.88
C VAL A 16 9.71 -1.76 -7.95
N GLY A 17 10.84 -1.15 -7.62
CA GLY A 17 10.85 0.00 -6.72
C GLY A 17 10.10 1.19 -7.30
N ILE A 18 10.30 1.49 -8.58
CA ILE A 18 9.63 2.60 -9.23
C ILE A 18 8.13 2.34 -9.35
N LEU A 19 7.74 1.13 -9.77
CA LEU A 19 6.33 0.79 -9.87
C LEU A 19 5.65 0.82 -8.51
N ALA A 20 6.34 0.33 -7.48
CA ALA A 20 5.81 0.37 -6.12
C ALA A 20 5.68 1.80 -5.62
N LEU A 21 6.63 2.66 -5.97
CA LEU A 21 6.57 4.07 -5.59
C LEU A 21 5.37 4.75 -6.23
N ILE A 22 5.14 4.51 -7.53
CA ILE A 22 3.99 5.07 -8.23
C ILE A 22 2.69 4.58 -7.61
N TRP A 23 2.58 3.28 -7.37
CA TRP A 23 1.41 2.67 -6.74
C TRP A 23 1.13 3.30 -5.37
N SER A 24 2.17 3.42 -4.55
CA SER A 24 2.04 3.97 -3.21
C SER A 24 1.72 5.47 -3.23
N ALA A 25 2.30 6.20 -4.18
CA ALA A 25 2.00 7.62 -4.33
C ALA A 25 0.55 7.85 -4.71
N LEU A 26 -0.01 7.00 -5.58
CA LEU A 26 -1.43 7.07 -5.91
C LEU A 26 -2.30 6.78 -4.70
N GLY A 27 -1.90 5.82 -3.86
CA GLY A 27 -2.60 5.53 -2.63
C GLY A 27 -2.56 6.69 -1.64
N CYS A 28 -1.42 7.34 -1.52
CA CYS A 28 -1.28 8.52 -0.67
C CYS A 28 -2.11 9.68 -1.20
N PHE A 29 -2.17 9.86 -2.52
CA PHE A 29 -2.99 10.89 -3.14
C PHE A 29 -4.47 10.64 -2.80
N ASP A 30 -4.94 9.41 -2.96
CA ASP A 30 -6.30 9.04 -2.63
C ASP A 30 -6.60 9.30 -1.14
N TYR A 31 -5.65 8.96 -0.27
CA TYR A 31 -5.77 9.19 1.17
C TYR A 31 -5.94 10.69 1.45
N LEU A 32 -5.07 11.51 0.88
CA LEU A 32 -5.10 12.95 1.14
C LEU A 32 -6.36 13.60 0.59
N MET A 33 -6.78 13.22 -0.61
CA MET A 33 -7.99 13.79 -1.21
C MET A 33 -9.23 13.43 -0.41
N THR A 34 -9.30 12.19 0.05
CA THR A 34 -10.44 11.73 0.84
C THR A 34 -10.44 12.37 2.22
N LEU A 35 -9.28 12.41 2.87
CA LEU A 35 -9.17 12.92 4.24
C LEU A 35 -9.44 14.42 4.30
N THR A 36 -9.02 15.17 3.30
CA THR A 36 -9.26 16.62 3.26
C THR A 36 -10.64 16.97 2.71
N ALA A 37 -11.45 15.94 2.40
CA ALA A 37 -12.81 16.12 1.88
C ALA A 37 -12.84 17.01 0.64
N ASN A 38 -11.94 16.76 -0.31
CA ASN A 38 -11.88 17.52 -1.54
C ASN A 38 -13.18 17.34 -2.33
N GLN A 39 -13.92 18.44 -2.56
CA GLN A 39 -15.23 18.37 -3.17
C GLN A 39 -15.20 17.79 -4.58
N THR A 40 -14.22 18.19 -5.37
CA THR A 40 -14.11 17.70 -6.74
C THR A 40 -13.82 16.21 -6.77
N TYR A 41 -12.97 15.74 -5.86
CA TYR A 41 -12.61 14.34 -5.79
C TYR A 41 -13.78 13.49 -5.31
N LEU A 42 -14.44 13.94 -4.21
CA LEU A 42 -15.55 13.18 -3.63
C LEU A 42 -16.77 13.17 -4.52
N ALA A 43 -16.94 14.17 -5.37
CA ALA A 43 -18.07 14.22 -6.30
C ALA A 43 -18.08 13.05 -7.28
N LYS A 44 -16.94 12.39 -7.47
CA LYS A 44 -16.82 11.23 -8.36
C LYS A 44 -17.17 9.92 -7.66
N MET A 45 -17.39 9.94 -6.36
CA MET A 45 -17.71 8.73 -5.60
C MET A 45 -19.21 8.58 -5.43
N PRO A 46 -19.73 7.33 -5.41
CA PRO A 46 -21.12 7.10 -5.06
C PRO A 46 -21.42 7.62 -3.65
N ALA A 47 -22.63 8.14 -3.46
CA ALA A 47 -23.03 8.69 -2.17
C ALA A 47 -23.01 7.65 -1.05
N ASP A 48 -23.39 6.40 -1.35
CA ASP A 48 -23.38 5.35 -0.37
C ASP A 48 -21.97 4.98 0.08
N GLN A 49 -20.99 5.10 -0.81
CA GLN A 49 -19.59 4.87 -0.47
C GLN A 49 -19.08 5.95 0.47
N ILE A 50 -19.41 7.20 0.21
CA ILE A 50 -19.01 8.32 1.07
C ILE A 50 -19.62 8.16 2.46
N ALA A 51 -20.91 7.84 2.53
CA ALA A 51 -21.58 7.62 3.80
C ALA A 51 -20.95 6.46 4.58
N TYR A 52 -20.61 5.39 3.90
CA TYR A 52 -19.96 4.23 4.52
C TYR A 52 -18.60 4.64 5.12
N MET A 53 -17.79 5.37 4.34
CA MET A 53 -16.47 5.80 4.80
C MET A 53 -16.57 6.72 6.01
N ASN A 54 -17.58 7.61 6.05
CA ASN A 54 -17.76 8.52 7.16
C ASN A 54 -18.23 7.81 8.43
N ALA A 55 -18.84 6.66 8.28
CA ALA A 55 -19.34 5.88 9.41
C ALA A 55 -18.28 4.95 10.01
N LEU A 56 -17.13 4.80 9.35
CA LEU A 56 -16.09 3.90 9.84
C LEU A 56 -15.41 4.47 11.08
N PRO A 57 -14.93 3.59 11.98
CA PRO A 57 -14.17 4.05 13.15
C PRO A 57 -12.91 4.82 12.73
N LYS A 58 -12.54 5.79 13.54
CA LYS A 58 -11.40 6.64 13.23
C LYS A 58 -10.07 5.88 13.19
N TRP A 59 -9.96 4.80 13.98
CA TRP A 59 -8.72 4.03 13.99
C TRP A 59 -8.45 3.35 12.63
N LEU A 60 -9.51 3.13 11.84
CA LEU A 60 -9.32 2.59 10.50
C LEU A 60 -8.61 3.57 9.58
N THR A 61 -8.82 4.87 9.79
CA THR A 61 -8.06 5.88 9.05
C THR A 61 -6.58 5.75 9.36
N GLY A 62 -6.23 5.46 10.62
CA GLY A 62 -4.85 5.19 11.00
C GLY A 62 -4.28 3.96 10.33
N MET A 63 -5.06 2.89 10.21
CA MET A 63 -4.63 1.69 9.51
C MET A 63 -4.45 1.95 8.02
N TRP A 64 -5.33 2.74 7.42
CA TRP A 64 -5.20 3.15 6.03
C TRP A 64 -3.93 3.96 5.83
N ALA A 65 -3.67 4.93 6.73
CA ALA A 65 -2.45 5.71 6.68
C ALA A 65 -1.22 4.82 6.78
N LEU A 66 -1.22 3.87 7.70
CA LEU A 66 -0.11 2.94 7.86
C LEU A 66 0.15 2.18 6.55
N GLY A 67 -0.92 1.73 5.89
CA GLY A 67 -0.80 1.01 4.63
C GLY A 67 -0.20 1.85 3.53
N VAL A 68 -0.75 3.03 3.26
CA VAL A 68 -0.30 3.84 2.13
C VAL A 68 1.03 4.53 2.40
N TRP A 69 1.22 5.09 3.59
CA TRP A 69 2.48 5.78 3.91
C TRP A 69 3.61 4.80 4.18
N GLY A 70 3.30 3.64 4.78
CA GLY A 70 4.29 2.58 4.94
C GLY A 70 4.76 2.05 3.59
N GLY A 71 3.84 1.90 2.64
CA GLY A 71 4.19 1.48 1.27
C GLY A 71 5.05 2.51 0.56
N LEU A 72 4.73 3.79 0.72
CA LEU A 72 5.53 4.87 0.13
C LEU A 72 6.94 4.89 0.72
N LEU A 73 7.04 4.84 2.05
CA LEU A 73 8.33 4.81 2.71
C LEU A 73 9.12 3.56 2.31
N GLY A 74 8.45 2.41 2.27
CA GLY A 74 9.10 1.17 1.85
C GLY A 74 9.64 1.25 0.43
N SER A 75 8.89 1.89 -0.48
CA SER A 75 9.32 2.03 -1.86
C SER A 75 10.53 2.94 -1.98
N LEU A 76 10.54 4.05 -1.22
CA LEU A 76 11.69 4.93 -1.17
C LEU A 76 12.91 4.22 -0.61
N LEU A 77 12.73 3.46 0.48
CA LEU A 77 13.82 2.71 1.08
C LEU A 77 14.32 1.61 0.15
N LEU A 78 13.44 0.99 -0.60
CA LEU A 78 13.83 -0.03 -1.57
C LEU A 78 14.70 0.57 -2.67
N LEU A 79 14.32 1.75 -3.18
CA LEU A 79 15.10 2.45 -4.19
C LEU A 79 16.44 2.94 -3.64
N MET A 80 16.51 3.22 -2.34
CA MET A 80 17.76 3.56 -1.66
C MET A 80 18.55 2.31 -1.29
N ARG A 81 18.04 1.15 -1.61
CA ARG A 81 18.64 -0.15 -1.28
C ARG A 81 18.84 -0.33 0.21
N SER A 82 17.90 0.18 1.01
CA SER A 82 17.95 0.04 2.46
C SER A 82 17.19 -1.21 2.90
N ARG A 83 17.79 -1.98 3.80
CA ARG A 83 17.12 -3.16 4.35
C ARG A 83 15.87 -2.82 5.16
N TYR A 84 15.75 -1.57 5.59
CA TYR A 84 14.58 -1.12 6.34
C TYR A 84 13.31 -1.08 5.48
N ALA A 85 13.44 -1.23 4.16
CA ALA A 85 12.28 -1.39 3.29
C ALA A 85 11.43 -2.59 3.72
N VAL A 86 12.07 -3.67 4.21
CA VAL A 86 11.36 -4.85 4.68
C VAL A 86 10.41 -4.49 5.81
N TRP A 87 10.88 -3.71 6.77
CA TRP A 87 10.06 -3.30 7.91
C TRP A 87 8.93 -2.37 7.49
N ALA A 88 9.22 -1.44 6.59
CA ALA A 88 8.19 -0.51 6.11
C ALA A 88 7.08 -1.26 5.37
N TYR A 89 7.45 -2.22 4.51
CA TYR A 89 6.45 -3.03 3.81
C TYR A 89 5.70 -3.96 4.76
N ALA A 90 6.35 -4.46 5.81
CA ALA A 90 5.67 -5.28 6.81
C ALA A 90 4.60 -4.46 7.52
N LEU A 91 4.92 -3.24 7.91
CA LEU A 91 3.94 -2.35 8.53
C LEU A 91 2.81 -2.00 7.56
N SER A 92 3.14 -1.78 6.29
CA SER A 92 2.14 -1.51 5.27
C SER A 92 1.18 -2.69 5.12
N LEU A 93 1.71 -3.91 5.09
CA LEU A 93 0.88 -5.11 4.97
C LEU A 93 -0.04 -5.26 6.18
N VAL A 94 0.49 -5.04 7.39
CA VAL A 94 -0.33 -5.10 8.60
C VAL A 94 -1.47 -4.10 8.52
N GLY A 95 -1.18 -2.85 8.14
CA GLY A 95 -2.21 -1.84 8.00
C GLY A 95 -3.27 -2.22 6.99
N ALA A 96 -2.84 -2.76 5.83
CA ALA A 96 -3.77 -3.16 4.78
C ALA A 96 -4.64 -4.33 5.23
N VAL A 97 -4.03 -5.36 5.82
CA VAL A 97 -4.78 -6.55 6.23
C VAL A 97 -5.78 -6.21 7.33
N VAL A 98 -5.34 -5.46 8.35
CA VAL A 98 -6.22 -5.09 9.45
C VAL A 98 -7.34 -4.18 8.97
N GLY A 99 -6.99 -3.13 8.21
CA GLY A 99 -7.98 -2.16 7.75
C GLY A 99 -8.98 -2.76 6.77
N LEU A 100 -8.49 -3.41 5.74
CA LEU A 100 -9.36 -3.99 4.72
C LEU A 100 -10.09 -5.20 5.24
N GLY A 101 -9.45 -6.00 6.09
CA GLY A 101 -10.10 -7.15 6.71
C GLY A 101 -11.26 -6.74 7.57
N TYR A 102 -11.10 -5.70 8.37
CA TYR A 102 -12.18 -5.17 9.17
C TYR A 102 -13.35 -4.75 8.29
N GLN A 103 -13.06 -4.01 7.22
CA GLN A 103 -14.11 -3.55 6.32
C GLN A 103 -14.84 -4.70 5.63
N MET A 104 -14.12 -5.74 5.23
CA MET A 104 -14.73 -6.85 4.50
C MET A 104 -15.51 -7.80 5.38
N PHE A 105 -15.06 -8.02 6.63
CA PHE A 105 -15.63 -9.08 7.47
C PHE A 105 -16.40 -8.55 8.67
N MET A 106 -16.13 -7.34 9.12
CA MET A 106 -16.75 -6.79 10.31
C MET A 106 -17.77 -5.71 10.04
N THR A 107 -17.89 -5.24 8.79
CA THR A 107 -18.86 -4.22 8.41
C THR A 107 -19.63 -4.66 7.18
N GLN A 108 -20.76 -3.99 6.94
CA GLN A 108 -21.53 -4.22 5.71
C GLN A 108 -21.18 -3.14 4.71
N GLN A 109 -20.48 -3.53 3.65
CA GLN A 109 -20.11 -2.60 2.60
C GLN A 109 -21.30 -2.28 1.71
N PRO A 110 -21.39 -1.04 1.17
CA PRO A 110 -22.46 -0.70 0.24
C PRO A 110 -22.32 -1.51 -1.06
N ALA A 111 -23.43 -1.66 -1.77
CA ALA A 111 -23.45 -2.45 -2.99
C ALA A 111 -22.44 -1.97 -4.03
N SER A 112 -22.19 -0.66 -4.09
CA SER A 112 -21.22 -0.09 -5.02
C SER A 112 -19.81 -0.58 -4.77
N MET A 113 -19.48 -0.95 -3.53
CA MET A 113 -18.17 -1.46 -3.18
C MET A 113 -18.05 -2.97 -3.30
N LYS A 114 -19.17 -3.66 -3.52
CA LYS A 114 -19.18 -5.13 -3.62
C LYS A 114 -19.21 -5.61 -5.05
N ALA A 115 -19.24 -4.70 -6.01
CA ALA A 115 -19.38 -5.06 -7.42
C ALA A 115 -18.16 -4.63 -8.23
N GLY A 116 -17.85 -5.41 -9.26
CA GLY A 116 -16.83 -5.07 -10.23
C GLY A 116 -15.43 -4.94 -9.61
N ALA A 117 -14.70 -3.94 -10.08
CA ALA A 117 -13.33 -3.71 -9.64
C ALA A 117 -13.23 -3.40 -8.15
N MET A 118 -14.24 -2.78 -7.56
CA MET A 118 -14.22 -2.44 -6.14
C MET A 118 -14.23 -3.68 -5.24
N ALA A 119 -14.86 -4.75 -5.69
CA ALA A 119 -14.90 -6.00 -4.92
C ALA A 119 -13.54 -6.70 -4.92
N VAL A 120 -12.78 -6.53 -6.00
CA VAL A 120 -11.48 -7.19 -6.17
C VAL A 120 -10.35 -6.36 -5.58
N MET A 121 -10.50 -5.04 -5.54
CA MET A 121 -9.43 -4.13 -5.16
C MET A 121 -8.78 -4.44 -3.80
N PRO A 122 -9.52 -4.74 -2.72
CA PRO A 122 -8.87 -5.07 -1.44
C PRO A 122 -7.92 -6.25 -1.56
N TRP A 123 -8.31 -7.27 -2.32
CA TRP A 123 -7.48 -8.45 -2.51
C TRP A 123 -6.22 -8.10 -3.32
N VAL A 124 -6.37 -7.25 -4.34
CA VAL A 124 -5.24 -6.77 -5.14
C VAL A 124 -4.25 -6.01 -4.26
N ILE A 125 -4.75 -5.13 -3.39
CA ILE A 125 -3.91 -4.34 -2.49
C ILE A 125 -3.12 -5.27 -1.57
N ILE A 126 -3.79 -6.24 -0.97
CA ILE A 126 -3.14 -7.17 -0.04
C ILE A 126 -2.08 -8.00 -0.76
N VAL A 127 -2.39 -8.49 -1.95
CA VAL A 127 -1.45 -9.29 -2.75
C VAL A 127 -0.22 -8.46 -3.11
N ILE A 128 -0.41 -7.22 -3.52
CA ILE A 128 0.71 -6.34 -3.87
C ILE A 128 1.58 -6.06 -2.65
N CYS A 129 0.95 -5.78 -1.49
CA CYS A 129 1.71 -5.55 -0.26
C CYS A 129 2.49 -6.80 0.14
N ALA A 130 1.89 -7.95 0.04
CA ALA A 130 2.56 -9.22 0.36
C ALA A 130 3.72 -9.48 -0.60
N PHE A 131 3.51 -9.21 -1.89
CA PHE A 131 4.57 -9.36 -2.90
C PHE A 131 5.75 -8.44 -2.60
N LEU A 132 5.47 -7.18 -2.27
CA LEU A 132 6.53 -6.21 -1.99
C LEU A 132 7.31 -6.57 -0.74
N LEU A 133 6.64 -7.08 0.28
CA LEU A 133 7.31 -7.56 1.48
C LEU A 133 8.22 -8.75 1.15
N TRP A 134 7.68 -9.73 0.42
CA TRP A 134 8.45 -10.89 0.01
C TRP A 134 9.65 -10.49 -0.86
N TYR A 135 9.42 -9.59 -1.81
CA TYR A 135 10.46 -9.13 -2.71
C TYR A 135 11.59 -8.44 -1.95
N SER A 136 11.24 -7.51 -1.06
CA SER A 136 12.24 -6.76 -0.30
C SER A 136 13.01 -7.68 0.65
N TRP A 137 12.32 -8.64 1.28
CA TRP A 137 12.97 -9.59 2.16
C TRP A 137 13.94 -10.49 1.38
N THR A 138 13.51 -10.96 0.22
CA THR A 138 14.37 -11.76 -0.63
C THR A 138 15.58 -10.95 -1.12
N ALA A 139 15.36 -9.70 -1.47
CA ALA A 139 16.45 -8.81 -1.89
C ALA A 139 17.46 -8.59 -0.76
N GLU A 140 16.97 -8.45 0.47
CA GLU A 140 17.86 -8.32 1.61
C GLU A 140 18.71 -9.59 1.78
N LYS A 141 18.10 -10.75 1.66
CA LYS A 141 18.83 -12.01 1.77
C LYS A 141 19.88 -12.18 0.69
N LYS A 142 19.64 -11.61 -0.47
CA LYS A 142 20.60 -11.70 -1.57
C LYS A 142 21.68 -10.63 -1.51
N GLY A 143 21.65 -9.79 -0.48
CA GLY A 143 22.64 -8.73 -0.32
C GLY A 143 22.38 -7.52 -1.18
N LEU A 144 21.21 -7.41 -1.81
CA LEU A 144 20.88 -6.26 -2.63
C LEU A 144 20.50 -5.04 -1.79
N LEU A 145 20.04 -5.26 -0.57
CA LEU A 145 19.71 -4.21 0.39
C LEU A 145 20.68 -4.26 1.54
N HIS A 146 21.00 -3.10 2.12
CA HIS A 146 21.95 -3.05 3.24
C HIS A 146 21.61 -1.97 4.29
#